data_7848c472df1dc3d6211035addc45311e
#
_entry.id   7848c472df1dc3d6211035addc45311e
#
_cell.length_a   1.000
_cell.length_b   1.000
_cell.length_c   1.000
_cell.angle_alpha   90.00
_cell.angle_beta   90.00
_cell.angle_gamma   90.00
#
_symmetry.space_group_name_H-M   'P 1'
#
loop_
_entity.id
_entity.type
_entity.pdbx_description
1 polymer ?
#
loop_
_entity_poly.entity_id
_entity_poly.type
_entity_poly.pdbx_seq_one_letter_code
_entity_poly.pdbx_strand_id
1 'polypeptide(L)'
;MSTTRTDRESVAVVGGSAAGLFTSALLARRGVSVRVFERVESLEPAERTLIVTHRMRSILSRGAESSILNEIRRFELFTDGRAATIALQDPDLIIERRKLIQGLADEAQKSGAQIELGSRFHALHQNGDGLAVEVERCADGSREEVGVQTVIGGDGAASRVARAAGWAPLETVPLVQAIVPLPKDMPADTVRVWFVPQDTPYFYWLIPESPTRGALGVIGESGPETRKQLEQFLEKRKLDAQEFQGARIPVYRRWIPVRRQFGRGSVYLVGDAAAQVKVSTIGGIVTGFRGALGVAEAILNGGVSRELKALRRELDFHLLLRRSLHHFEQADYSHLVDLLNDPAKKSLGECSRDDAWKLVWRVCLKQPRLVLLGLRGLLMRSKSIDKPGA
;
A
#
# COMPACT_ATOMS: atom_id res chain seq x y z
N MET A 1 -8.86 -33.79 -38.18
CA MET A 1 -7.72 -33.54 -37.29
C MET A 1 -7.84 -32.11 -36.80
N SER A 2 -8.41 -31.95 -35.59
CA SER A 2 -8.58 -30.64 -34.96
C SER A 2 -7.23 -30.27 -34.36
N THR A 3 -6.64 -29.23 -34.89
CA THR A 3 -5.43 -28.60 -34.31
C THR A 3 -5.78 -28.05 -32.95
N THR A 4 -5.29 -28.70 -31.93
CA THR A 4 -5.30 -28.26 -30.52
C THR A 4 -4.83 -26.82 -30.45
N ARG A 5 -5.77 -25.95 -30.05
CA ARG A 5 -5.52 -24.59 -29.59
C ARG A 5 -4.53 -24.74 -28.43
N THR A 6 -3.27 -24.32 -28.64
CA THR A 6 -2.25 -24.24 -27.60
C THR A 6 -2.88 -23.68 -26.34
N ASP A 7 -2.82 -24.42 -25.24
CA ASP A 7 -3.26 -24.02 -23.92
C ASP A 7 -2.60 -22.68 -23.58
N ARG A 8 -3.31 -21.59 -23.87
CA ARG A 8 -2.89 -20.26 -23.38
C ARG A 8 -3.00 -20.32 -21.86
N GLU A 9 -1.90 -20.00 -21.19
CA GLU A 9 -1.87 -19.85 -19.73
C GLU A 9 -3.11 -19.06 -19.28
N SER A 10 -3.99 -19.71 -18.51
CA SER A 10 -5.21 -19.09 -17.98
C SER A 10 -4.97 -18.65 -16.56
N VAL A 11 -5.33 -17.42 -16.27
CA VAL A 11 -5.09 -16.76 -14.97
C VAL A 11 -6.42 -16.30 -14.37
N ALA A 12 -6.70 -16.73 -13.13
CA ALA A 12 -7.75 -16.19 -12.30
C ALA A 12 -7.16 -15.15 -11.32
N VAL A 13 -7.69 -13.94 -11.32
CA VAL A 13 -7.35 -12.90 -10.35
C VAL A 13 -8.52 -12.73 -9.39
N VAL A 14 -8.29 -12.86 -8.10
CA VAL A 14 -9.30 -12.68 -7.06
C VAL A 14 -9.10 -11.32 -6.41
N GLY A 15 -10.09 -10.45 -6.54
CA GLY A 15 -10.12 -9.09 -6.00
C GLY A 15 -9.83 -8.00 -7.03
N GLY A 16 -10.81 -7.12 -7.25
CA GLY A 16 -10.75 -5.89 -8.06
C GLY A 16 -9.98 -4.75 -7.37
N SER A 17 -8.88 -5.07 -6.71
CA SER A 17 -8.00 -4.09 -6.05
C SER A 17 -7.05 -3.42 -7.04
N ALA A 18 -6.42 -2.30 -6.65
CA ALA A 18 -5.46 -1.61 -7.50
C ALA A 18 -4.35 -2.56 -8.01
N ALA A 19 -3.76 -3.39 -7.12
CA ALA A 19 -2.73 -4.34 -7.51
C ALA A 19 -3.27 -5.48 -8.38
N GLY A 20 -4.46 -6.01 -8.06
CA GLY A 20 -5.11 -7.08 -8.84
C GLY A 20 -5.44 -6.63 -10.27
N LEU A 21 -6.11 -5.50 -10.43
CA LEU A 21 -6.48 -4.93 -11.73
C LEU A 21 -5.25 -4.55 -12.56
N PHE A 22 -4.24 -3.96 -11.92
CA PHE A 22 -2.99 -3.62 -12.62
C PHE A 22 -2.25 -4.88 -13.10
N THR A 23 -2.17 -5.93 -12.26
CA THR A 23 -1.60 -7.23 -12.68
C THR A 23 -2.38 -7.82 -13.87
N SER A 24 -3.71 -7.74 -13.83
CA SER A 24 -4.58 -8.21 -14.91
C SER A 24 -4.31 -7.50 -16.23
N ALA A 25 -4.19 -6.17 -16.20
CA ALA A 25 -3.84 -5.38 -17.37
C ALA A 25 -2.48 -5.75 -17.96
N LEU A 26 -1.46 -5.94 -17.10
CA LEU A 26 -0.10 -6.32 -17.52
C LEU A 26 -0.06 -7.68 -18.22
N LEU A 27 -0.77 -8.67 -17.67
CA LEU A 27 -0.82 -10.03 -18.24
C LEU A 27 -1.65 -10.07 -19.52
N ALA A 28 -2.84 -9.45 -19.51
CA ALA A 28 -3.72 -9.42 -20.67
C ALA A 28 -3.05 -8.74 -21.89
N ARG A 29 -2.30 -7.65 -21.71
CA ARG A 29 -1.48 -7.01 -22.76
C ARG A 29 -0.44 -7.94 -23.39
N ARG A 30 -0.03 -8.98 -22.68
CA ARG A 30 0.91 -10.01 -23.18
C ARG A 30 0.20 -11.23 -23.75
N GLY A 31 -1.13 -11.15 -23.94
CA GLY A 31 -1.94 -12.19 -24.55
C GLY A 31 -2.31 -13.35 -23.62
N VAL A 32 -2.07 -13.21 -22.31
CA VAL A 32 -2.54 -14.15 -21.28
C VAL A 32 -4.05 -14.01 -21.14
N SER A 33 -4.76 -15.13 -21.04
CA SER A 33 -6.20 -15.14 -20.74
C SER A 33 -6.42 -14.85 -19.26
N VAL A 34 -7.04 -13.71 -18.92
CA VAL A 34 -7.23 -13.27 -17.53
C VAL A 34 -8.70 -13.09 -17.22
N ARG A 35 -9.19 -13.76 -16.14
CA ARG A 35 -10.49 -13.52 -15.52
C ARG A 35 -10.28 -12.92 -14.13
N VAL A 36 -10.96 -11.81 -13.84
CA VAL A 36 -10.93 -11.13 -12.53
C VAL A 36 -12.26 -11.35 -11.84
N PHE A 37 -12.24 -11.90 -10.63
CA PHE A 37 -13.43 -12.12 -9.81
C PHE A 37 -13.46 -11.11 -8.67
N GLU A 38 -14.46 -10.25 -8.65
CA GLU A 38 -14.69 -9.27 -7.60
C GLU A 38 -16.07 -9.43 -6.98
N ARG A 39 -16.10 -9.51 -5.65
CA ARG A 39 -17.34 -9.79 -4.89
C ARG A 39 -18.38 -8.67 -4.92
N VAL A 40 -17.93 -7.42 -5.13
CA VAL A 40 -18.87 -6.28 -5.21
C VAL A 40 -19.54 -6.24 -6.58
N GLU A 41 -20.78 -5.75 -6.61
CA GLU A 41 -21.58 -5.64 -7.84
C GLU A 41 -21.19 -4.41 -8.68
N SER A 42 -20.51 -3.43 -8.06
CA SER A 42 -19.98 -2.26 -8.76
C SER A 42 -18.57 -1.91 -8.25
N LEU A 43 -17.71 -1.40 -9.14
CA LEU A 43 -16.36 -0.91 -8.75
C LEU A 43 -16.44 0.52 -8.19
N GLU A 44 -17.24 0.65 -7.14
CA GLU A 44 -17.40 1.89 -6.38
C GLU A 44 -16.97 1.70 -4.92
N PRO A 45 -15.66 1.44 -4.68
CA PRO A 45 -15.18 1.32 -3.32
C PRO A 45 -15.40 2.64 -2.57
N ALA A 46 -15.52 2.58 -1.26
CA ALA A 46 -15.60 3.77 -0.42
C ALA A 46 -14.49 4.77 -0.79
N GLU A 47 -14.84 6.03 -0.91
CA GLU A 47 -13.90 7.11 -1.17
C GLU A 47 -12.81 7.10 -0.12
N ARG A 48 -11.60 7.32 -0.54
CA ARG A 48 -10.45 7.46 0.35
C ARG A 48 -9.33 8.23 -0.33
N THR A 49 -8.92 9.29 0.32
CA THR A 49 -7.76 10.08 -0.09
C THR A 49 -6.48 9.35 0.26
N LEU A 50 -5.60 9.27 -0.70
CA LEU A 50 -4.30 8.64 -0.57
C LEU A 50 -3.21 9.61 -1.03
N ILE A 51 -2.04 9.53 -0.39
CA ILE A 51 -0.83 10.18 -0.89
C ILE A 51 0.12 9.13 -1.46
N VAL A 52 0.60 9.38 -2.66
CA VAL A 52 1.56 8.53 -3.37
C VAL A 52 2.72 9.37 -3.90
N THR A 53 3.86 8.75 -4.12
CA THR A 53 5.00 9.44 -4.71
C THR A 53 4.80 9.67 -6.21
N HIS A 54 5.53 10.63 -6.78
CA HIS A 54 5.55 10.91 -8.23
C HIS A 54 5.81 9.65 -9.09
N ARG A 55 6.44 8.61 -8.54
CA ARG A 55 6.66 7.32 -9.22
C ARG A 55 5.38 6.69 -9.77
N MET A 56 4.24 6.98 -9.18
CA MET A 56 2.98 6.49 -9.70
C MET A 56 2.77 6.88 -11.18
N ARG A 57 3.17 8.08 -11.58
CA ARG A 57 3.06 8.52 -12.98
C ARG A 57 3.89 7.70 -13.97
N SER A 58 5.05 7.20 -13.55
CA SER A 58 5.89 6.33 -14.40
C SER A 58 5.38 4.89 -14.49
N ILE A 59 4.55 4.46 -13.52
CA ILE A 59 4.01 3.10 -13.46
C ILE A 59 2.66 3.02 -14.16
N LEU A 60 1.82 4.04 -14.00
CA LEU A 60 0.46 4.05 -14.52
C LEU A 60 0.38 4.75 -15.89
N SER A 61 -0.49 4.21 -16.72
CA SER A 61 -0.87 4.86 -17.98
C SER A 61 -1.74 6.09 -17.73
N ARG A 62 -2.00 6.87 -18.82
CA ARG A 62 -2.84 8.09 -18.78
C ARG A 62 -4.23 7.89 -18.17
N GLY A 63 -4.78 6.66 -18.18
CA GLY A 63 -6.10 6.36 -17.60
C GLY A 63 -6.21 6.62 -16.11
N ALA A 64 -5.10 6.58 -15.35
CA ALA A 64 -5.09 6.85 -13.92
C ALA A 64 -4.88 8.33 -13.56
N GLU A 65 -4.55 9.19 -14.51
CA GLU A 65 -4.37 10.64 -14.30
C GLU A 65 -5.64 11.28 -13.73
N SER A 66 -6.83 10.82 -14.13
CA SER A 66 -8.12 11.28 -13.60
C SER A 66 -8.31 11.06 -12.10
N SER A 67 -7.52 10.16 -11.49
CA SER A 67 -7.55 9.91 -10.05
C SER A 67 -6.78 10.96 -9.24
N ILE A 68 -5.94 11.78 -9.88
CA ILE A 68 -5.13 12.79 -9.21
C ILE A 68 -6.02 13.98 -8.85
N LEU A 69 -6.06 14.29 -7.56
CA LEU A 69 -6.79 15.44 -7.01
C LEU A 69 -5.90 16.66 -6.87
N ASN A 70 -4.64 16.45 -6.45
CA ASN A 70 -3.73 17.53 -6.10
C ASN A 70 -2.26 17.09 -6.20
N GLU A 71 -1.35 18.08 -6.27
CA GLU A 71 0.10 17.88 -6.24
C GLU A 71 0.70 18.49 -4.97
N ILE A 72 1.56 17.74 -4.31
CA ILE A 72 2.23 18.16 -3.07
C ILE A 72 3.68 18.50 -3.36
N ARG A 73 4.06 19.72 -3.04
CA ARG A 73 5.42 20.22 -3.23
C ARG A 73 6.19 20.41 -1.94
N ARG A 74 5.52 20.31 -0.78
CA ARG A 74 6.13 20.53 0.54
C ARG A 74 5.60 19.57 1.59
N PHE A 75 6.47 19.20 2.51
CA PHE A 75 6.12 18.57 3.78
C PHE A 75 6.54 19.47 4.92
N GLU A 76 5.64 19.70 5.86
CA GLU A 76 5.92 20.31 7.16
C GLU A 76 5.86 19.23 8.23
N LEU A 77 6.99 19.03 8.93
CA LEU A 77 7.11 18.07 10.03
C LEU A 77 7.04 18.82 11.35
N PHE A 78 6.19 18.37 12.25
CA PHE A 78 5.97 19.00 13.55
C PHE A 78 6.23 18.02 14.70
N THR A 79 6.85 18.52 15.76
CA THR A 79 7.03 17.81 17.02
C THR A 79 7.32 18.84 18.14
N ASP A 80 6.63 18.77 19.27
CA ASP A 80 6.90 19.54 20.50
C ASP A 80 7.41 20.98 20.29
N GLY A 81 6.64 21.79 19.56
CA GLY A 81 6.98 23.18 19.25
C GLY A 81 8.07 23.39 18.19
N ARG A 82 8.66 22.32 17.65
CA ARG A 82 9.63 22.36 16.56
C ARG A 82 8.98 22.06 15.23
N ALA A 83 9.52 22.63 14.16
CA ALA A 83 9.07 22.37 12.80
C ALA A 83 10.24 22.30 11.81
N ALA A 84 10.07 21.50 10.77
CA ALA A 84 10.97 21.49 9.62
C ALA A 84 10.16 21.42 8.33
N THR A 85 10.54 22.22 7.34
CA THR A 85 9.93 22.21 6.01
C THR A 85 10.88 21.55 5.01
N ILE A 86 10.34 20.64 4.20
CA ILE A 86 11.04 19.92 3.14
C ILE A 86 10.34 20.26 1.83
N ALA A 87 11.04 20.89 0.90
CA ALA A 87 10.56 21.13 -0.45
C ALA A 87 10.89 19.92 -1.33
N LEU A 88 9.92 19.42 -2.08
CA LEU A 88 10.09 18.31 -3.01
C LEU A 88 10.52 18.81 -4.38
N GLN A 89 11.48 18.16 -5.00
CA GLN A 89 11.87 18.40 -6.39
C GLN A 89 10.77 17.91 -7.35
N ASP A 90 10.31 16.69 -7.14
CA ASP A 90 9.21 16.09 -7.88
C ASP A 90 7.99 16.03 -6.96
N PRO A 91 6.83 16.56 -7.36
CA PRO A 91 5.66 16.61 -6.49
C PRO A 91 5.10 15.22 -6.22
N ASP A 92 4.75 14.94 -4.97
CA ASP A 92 3.91 13.80 -4.61
C ASP A 92 2.47 14.07 -5.04
N LEU A 93 1.68 13.01 -5.20
CA LEU A 93 0.33 13.08 -5.73
C LEU A 93 -0.70 12.73 -4.66
N ILE A 94 -1.74 13.53 -4.57
CA ILE A 94 -2.95 13.16 -3.85
C ILE A 94 -3.91 12.54 -4.84
N ILE A 95 -4.37 11.33 -4.53
CA ILE A 95 -5.26 10.58 -5.40
C ILE A 95 -6.54 10.16 -4.68
N GLU A 96 -7.60 10.05 -5.46
CA GLU A 96 -8.86 9.46 -5.04
C GLU A 96 -8.92 7.98 -5.42
N ARG A 97 -9.11 7.13 -4.42
CA ARG A 97 -9.02 5.67 -4.57
C ARG A 97 -10.05 5.10 -5.54
N ARG A 98 -11.31 5.57 -5.51
CA ARG A 98 -12.40 5.09 -6.38
C ARG A 98 -12.05 5.31 -7.85
N LYS A 99 -11.65 6.53 -8.20
CA LYS A 99 -11.24 6.88 -9.57
C LYS A 99 -10.04 6.06 -10.04
N LEU A 100 -9.06 5.82 -9.14
CA LEU A 100 -7.93 4.96 -9.46
C LEU A 100 -8.39 3.53 -9.81
N ILE A 101 -9.26 2.93 -8.99
CA ILE A 101 -9.78 1.58 -9.22
C ILE A 101 -10.56 1.50 -10.53
N GLN A 102 -11.44 2.46 -10.81
CA GLN A 102 -12.21 2.52 -12.04
C GLN A 102 -11.28 2.65 -13.27
N GLY A 103 -10.31 3.55 -13.24
CA GLY A 103 -9.35 3.72 -14.33
C GLY A 103 -8.51 2.47 -14.59
N LEU A 104 -8.11 1.74 -13.54
CA LEU A 104 -7.38 0.47 -13.67
C LEU A 104 -8.27 -0.66 -14.21
N ALA A 105 -9.55 -0.69 -13.86
CA ALA A 105 -10.50 -1.65 -14.39
C ALA A 105 -10.73 -1.43 -15.89
N ASP A 106 -10.96 -0.18 -16.30
CA ASP A 106 -11.07 0.18 -17.72
C ASP A 106 -9.82 -0.23 -18.51
N GLU A 107 -8.65 -0.01 -17.94
CA GLU A 107 -7.38 -0.39 -18.55
C GLU A 107 -7.22 -1.91 -18.67
N ALA A 108 -7.61 -2.66 -17.64
CA ALA A 108 -7.58 -4.11 -17.66
C ALA A 108 -8.53 -4.68 -18.73
N GLN A 109 -9.76 -4.17 -18.83
CA GLN A 109 -10.73 -4.58 -19.84
C GLN A 109 -10.27 -4.22 -21.26
N LYS A 110 -9.77 -3.00 -21.49
CA LYS A 110 -9.18 -2.60 -22.78
C LYS A 110 -7.99 -3.45 -23.18
N SER A 111 -7.28 -4.01 -22.22
CA SER A 111 -6.16 -4.93 -22.45
C SER A 111 -6.60 -6.37 -22.72
N GLY A 112 -7.89 -6.69 -22.57
CA GLY A 112 -8.47 -8.01 -22.85
C GLY A 112 -8.76 -8.85 -21.59
N ALA A 113 -8.63 -8.32 -20.37
CA ALA A 113 -9.05 -9.01 -19.16
C ALA A 113 -10.58 -8.99 -19.04
N GLN A 114 -11.16 -10.10 -18.58
CA GLN A 114 -12.58 -10.21 -18.27
C GLN A 114 -12.78 -9.92 -16.79
N ILE A 115 -13.62 -8.93 -16.44
CA ILE A 115 -13.93 -8.59 -15.04
C ILE A 115 -15.35 -9.04 -14.72
N GLU A 116 -15.47 -9.89 -13.72
CA GLU A 116 -16.72 -10.47 -13.24
C GLU A 116 -17.02 -9.93 -11.84
N LEU A 117 -17.91 -8.95 -11.81
CA LEU A 117 -18.45 -8.36 -10.59
C LEU A 117 -19.50 -9.27 -9.96
N GLY A 118 -19.81 -9.06 -8.67
CA GLY A 118 -20.74 -9.93 -7.93
C GLY A 118 -20.25 -11.38 -7.80
N SER A 119 -18.93 -11.61 -7.92
CA SER A 119 -18.32 -12.93 -7.99
C SER A 119 -17.34 -13.11 -6.84
N ARG A 120 -17.74 -13.86 -5.82
CA ARG A 120 -16.99 -14.07 -4.58
C ARG A 120 -16.16 -15.34 -4.66
N PHE A 121 -14.87 -15.24 -4.41
CA PHE A 121 -14.01 -16.42 -4.20
C PHE A 121 -14.51 -17.24 -3.01
N HIS A 122 -14.74 -18.53 -3.23
CA HIS A 122 -15.20 -19.48 -2.22
C HIS A 122 -14.08 -20.44 -1.82
N ALA A 123 -13.50 -21.16 -2.77
CA ALA A 123 -12.47 -22.17 -2.51
C ALA A 123 -11.43 -22.27 -3.63
N LEU A 124 -10.34 -22.97 -3.32
CA LEU A 124 -9.25 -23.30 -4.23
C LEU A 124 -8.91 -24.79 -4.06
N HIS A 125 -8.87 -25.52 -5.16
CA HIS A 125 -8.49 -26.93 -5.16
C HIS A 125 -7.46 -27.20 -6.24
N GLN A 126 -6.71 -28.29 -6.08
CA GLN A 126 -5.92 -28.85 -7.17
C GLN A 126 -6.87 -29.66 -8.07
N ASN A 127 -6.81 -29.42 -9.39
CA ASN A 127 -7.60 -30.11 -10.38
C ASN A 127 -6.67 -30.69 -11.45
N GLY A 128 -6.43 -31.99 -11.38
CA GLY A 128 -5.43 -32.64 -12.23
C GLY A 128 -4.05 -31.99 -12.06
N ASP A 129 -3.47 -31.53 -13.18
CA ASP A 129 -2.18 -30.85 -13.22
C ASP A 129 -2.29 -29.31 -12.93
N GLY A 130 -3.51 -28.74 -12.88
CA GLY A 130 -3.78 -27.32 -12.68
C GLY A 130 -4.47 -27.02 -11.36
N LEU A 131 -5.18 -25.89 -11.32
CA LEU A 131 -5.96 -25.40 -10.20
C LEU A 131 -7.41 -25.20 -10.63
N ALA A 132 -8.33 -25.37 -9.70
CA ALA A 132 -9.73 -24.95 -9.84
C ALA A 132 -10.06 -23.91 -8.78
N VAL A 133 -10.66 -22.81 -9.22
CA VAL A 133 -11.20 -21.74 -8.36
C VAL A 133 -12.69 -21.89 -8.32
N GLU A 134 -13.24 -22.09 -7.13
CA GLU A 134 -14.69 -22.06 -6.91
C GLU A 134 -15.12 -20.62 -6.63
N VAL A 135 -16.05 -20.13 -7.45
CA VAL A 135 -16.59 -18.76 -7.37
C VAL A 135 -18.10 -18.85 -7.10
N GLU A 136 -18.56 -18.07 -6.14
CA GLU A 136 -19.98 -17.94 -5.78
C GLU A 136 -20.54 -16.63 -6.36
N ARG A 137 -21.63 -16.71 -7.11
CA ARG A 137 -22.39 -15.53 -7.57
C ARG A 137 -23.13 -14.92 -6.39
N CYS A 138 -22.91 -13.65 -6.11
CA CYS A 138 -23.52 -12.98 -4.96
C CYS A 138 -25.02 -12.81 -5.10
N ALA A 139 -25.55 -12.76 -6.34
CA ALA A 139 -26.95 -12.52 -6.63
C ALA A 139 -27.87 -13.70 -6.24
N ASP A 140 -27.42 -14.93 -6.46
CA ASP A 140 -28.24 -16.14 -6.28
C ASP A 140 -27.57 -17.27 -5.49
N GLY A 141 -26.32 -17.06 -5.10
CA GLY A 141 -25.53 -18.06 -4.38
C GLY A 141 -25.07 -19.24 -5.23
N SER A 142 -25.32 -19.23 -6.54
CA SER A 142 -24.85 -20.27 -7.45
C SER A 142 -23.33 -20.33 -7.50
N ARG A 143 -22.78 -21.52 -7.72
CA ARG A 143 -21.33 -21.73 -7.74
C ARG A 143 -20.86 -22.23 -9.09
N GLU A 144 -19.72 -21.71 -9.52
CA GLU A 144 -19.02 -22.09 -10.73
C GLU A 144 -17.60 -22.51 -10.37
N GLU A 145 -17.13 -23.59 -10.94
CA GLU A 145 -15.73 -24.04 -10.86
C GLU A 145 -14.98 -23.62 -12.13
N VAL A 146 -13.89 -22.88 -11.97
CA VAL A 146 -13.07 -22.35 -13.06
C VAL A 146 -11.70 -22.96 -13.02
N GLY A 147 -11.38 -23.79 -14.02
CA GLY A 147 -10.04 -24.39 -14.19
C GLY A 147 -9.02 -23.37 -14.69
N VAL A 148 -7.87 -23.25 -14.03
CA VAL A 148 -6.80 -22.30 -14.38
C VAL A 148 -5.41 -22.88 -14.07
N GLN A 149 -4.38 -22.33 -14.71
CA GLN A 149 -2.99 -22.65 -14.38
C GLN A 149 -2.43 -21.75 -13.27
N THR A 150 -2.92 -20.53 -13.18
CA THR A 150 -2.42 -19.56 -12.19
C THR A 150 -3.57 -18.84 -11.49
N VAL A 151 -3.46 -18.70 -10.18
CA VAL A 151 -4.36 -17.89 -9.35
C VAL A 151 -3.58 -16.75 -8.73
N ILE A 152 -4.13 -15.55 -8.78
CA ILE A 152 -3.53 -14.34 -8.16
C ILE A 152 -4.49 -13.81 -7.10
N GLY A 153 -4.07 -13.83 -5.83
CA GLY A 153 -4.76 -13.19 -4.72
C GLY A 153 -4.41 -11.71 -4.64
N GLY A 154 -5.35 -10.86 -5.06
CA GLY A 154 -5.33 -9.40 -4.88
C GLY A 154 -6.47 -8.93 -3.96
N ASP A 155 -6.94 -9.79 -3.06
CA ASP A 155 -8.14 -9.66 -2.26
C ASP A 155 -7.90 -9.00 -0.88
N GLY A 156 -6.78 -8.29 -0.74
CA GLY A 156 -6.48 -7.43 0.39
C GLY A 156 -5.89 -8.14 1.62
N ALA A 157 -5.73 -7.41 2.72
CA ALA A 157 -5.02 -7.86 3.92
C ALA A 157 -5.63 -9.13 4.58
N ALA A 158 -6.94 -9.34 4.43
CA ALA A 158 -7.64 -10.53 4.92
C ALA A 158 -7.80 -11.63 3.86
N SER A 159 -6.88 -11.72 2.93
CA SER A 159 -6.93 -12.57 1.74
C SER A 159 -7.45 -14.00 2.02
N ARG A 160 -8.53 -14.34 1.34
CA ARG A 160 -9.08 -15.70 1.34
C ARG A 160 -8.22 -16.62 0.47
N VAL A 161 -7.68 -16.11 -0.64
CA VAL A 161 -6.76 -16.85 -1.50
C VAL A 161 -5.50 -17.25 -0.72
N ALA A 162 -4.90 -16.30 0.02
CA ALA A 162 -3.73 -16.59 0.84
C ALA A 162 -4.02 -17.71 1.85
N ARG A 163 -5.16 -17.64 2.53
CA ARG A 163 -5.58 -18.64 3.50
C ARG A 163 -5.81 -20.01 2.84
N ALA A 164 -6.56 -20.05 1.74
CA ALA A 164 -6.84 -21.29 1.01
C ALA A 164 -5.56 -21.96 0.49
N ALA A 165 -4.59 -21.16 0.07
CA ALA A 165 -3.28 -21.65 -0.35
C ALA A 165 -2.28 -21.88 0.81
N GLY A 166 -2.70 -21.74 2.06
CA GLY A 166 -1.94 -22.09 3.27
C GLY A 166 -0.95 -21.04 3.76
N TRP A 167 -1.04 -19.76 3.35
CA TRP A 167 -0.31 -18.69 4.01
C TRP A 167 -0.93 -18.35 5.36
N ALA A 168 -0.09 -17.97 6.32
CA ALA A 168 -0.54 -17.47 7.61
C ALA A 168 -1.27 -16.12 7.45
N PRO A 169 -2.27 -15.82 8.30
CA PRO A 169 -2.91 -14.52 8.34
C PRO A 169 -1.90 -13.39 8.58
N LEU A 170 -2.16 -12.24 7.97
CA LEU A 170 -1.34 -11.05 8.16
C LEU A 170 -1.83 -10.27 9.39
N GLU A 171 -0.87 -9.76 10.16
CA GLU A 171 -1.14 -8.73 11.15
C GLU A 171 -1.54 -7.43 10.46
N THR A 172 -2.51 -6.70 11.02
CA THR A 172 -2.99 -5.45 10.46
C THR A 172 -3.11 -4.38 11.52
N VAL A 173 -2.89 -3.13 11.14
CA VAL A 173 -3.13 -1.95 11.97
C VAL A 173 -4.29 -1.12 11.42
N PRO A 174 -5.08 -0.45 12.27
CA PRO A 174 -6.13 0.45 11.83
C PRO A 174 -5.54 1.77 11.35
N LEU A 175 -6.08 2.26 10.25
CA LEU A 175 -5.94 3.62 9.77
C LEU A 175 -7.31 4.28 9.86
N VAL A 176 -7.38 5.46 10.47
CA VAL A 176 -8.58 6.28 10.51
C VAL A 176 -8.23 7.68 10.03
N GLN A 177 -9.04 8.24 9.15
CA GLN A 177 -8.91 9.63 8.72
C GLN A 177 -10.28 10.31 8.66
N ALA A 178 -10.28 11.63 8.85
CA ALA A 178 -11.44 12.48 8.73
C ALA A 178 -11.24 13.49 7.60
N ILE A 179 -12.27 13.70 6.80
CA ILE A 179 -12.31 14.82 5.86
C ILE A 179 -12.65 16.07 6.64
N VAL A 180 -11.84 17.11 6.46
CA VAL A 180 -11.94 18.38 7.18
C VAL A 180 -11.81 19.57 6.22
N PRO A 181 -12.37 20.74 6.56
CA PRO A 181 -11.99 21.99 5.91
C PRO A 181 -10.48 22.22 6.03
N LEU A 182 -9.83 22.60 4.96
CA LEU A 182 -8.41 22.93 5.01
C LEU A 182 -8.20 24.24 5.78
N PRO A 183 -7.27 24.31 6.77
CA PRO A 183 -6.96 25.55 7.48
C PRO A 183 -6.53 26.67 6.53
N LYS A 184 -7.01 27.88 6.74
CA LYS A 184 -6.73 29.05 5.87
C LYS A 184 -5.24 29.39 5.77
N ASP A 185 -4.47 29.06 6.79
CA ASP A 185 -3.01 29.27 6.87
C ASP A 185 -2.21 28.13 6.21
N MET A 186 -2.87 27.10 5.71
CA MET A 186 -2.22 25.94 5.11
C MET A 186 -2.23 26.04 3.58
N PRO A 187 -1.07 26.10 2.92
CA PRO A 187 -1.00 26.05 1.46
C PRO A 187 -1.50 24.69 0.93
N ALA A 188 -2.26 24.74 -0.15
CA ALA A 188 -2.86 23.53 -0.75
C ALA A 188 -1.82 22.55 -1.33
N ASP A 189 -0.58 22.96 -1.52
CA ASP A 189 0.52 22.11 -1.99
C ASP A 189 1.40 21.55 -0.85
N THR A 190 0.95 21.63 0.39
CA THR A 190 1.74 21.31 1.59
C THR A 190 1.05 20.22 2.41
N VAL A 191 1.75 19.14 2.73
CA VAL A 191 1.31 18.14 3.72
C VAL A 191 1.89 18.48 5.09
N ARG A 192 1.07 18.43 6.13
CA ARG A 192 1.51 18.53 7.53
C ARG A 192 1.58 17.15 8.17
N VAL A 193 2.67 16.86 8.88
CA VAL A 193 2.89 15.61 9.61
C VAL A 193 3.26 15.95 11.05
N TRP A 194 2.60 15.29 12.02
CA TRP A 194 2.90 15.46 13.45
C TRP A 194 3.35 14.13 14.06
N PHE A 195 4.49 14.19 14.76
CA PHE A 195 4.98 13.10 15.59
C PHE A 195 4.53 13.32 17.04
N VAL A 196 3.64 12.45 17.48
CA VAL A 196 3.06 12.46 18.85
C VAL A 196 3.16 11.05 19.42
N PRO A 197 4.37 10.63 19.86
CA PRO A 197 4.61 9.24 20.28
C PRO A 197 3.81 8.80 21.50
N GLN A 198 3.24 9.75 22.27
CA GLN A 198 2.31 9.44 23.37
C GLN A 198 0.97 8.87 22.88
N ASP A 199 0.55 9.27 21.65
CA ASP A 199 -0.72 8.84 21.09
C ASP A 199 -0.52 7.62 20.18
N THR A 200 0.52 7.64 19.35
CA THR A 200 0.76 6.59 18.37
C THR A 200 2.26 6.44 18.08
N PRO A 201 2.75 5.21 17.90
CA PRO A 201 4.12 5.00 17.43
C PRO A 201 4.31 5.40 15.96
N TYR A 202 3.24 5.79 15.26
CA TYR A 202 3.30 6.29 13.89
C TYR A 202 3.30 7.83 13.86
N PHE A 203 2.33 8.44 13.17
CA PHE A 203 2.20 9.89 13.03
C PHE A 203 0.79 10.28 12.61
N TYR A 204 0.43 11.55 12.87
CA TYR A 204 -0.72 12.19 12.25
C TYR A 204 -0.31 12.87 10.94
N TRP A 205 -1.25 12.98 10.01
CA TRP A 205 -1.06 13.75 8.78
C TRP A 205 -2.29 14.60 8.47
N LEU A 206 -2.08 15.71 7.79
CA LEU A 206 -3.13 16.48 7.10
C LEU A 206 -2.70 16.63 5.64
N ILE A 207 -3.48 16.04 4.74
CA ILE A 207 -3.25 15.97 3.31
C ILE A 207 -4.28 16.83 2.60
N PRO A 208 -3.90 17.92 1.89
CA PRO A 208 -4.85 18.74 1.15
C PRO A 208 -5.31 18.04 -0.13
N GLU A 209 -6.62 17.85 -0.27
CA GLU A 209 -7.27 17.39 -1.51
C GLU A 209 -7.47 18.54 -2.49
N SER A 210 -7.74 19.75 -1.94
CA SER A 210 -8.00 20.99 -2.65
C SER A 210 -7.64 22.19 -1.75
N PRO A 211 -7.75 23.43 -2.24
CA PRO A 211 -7.54 24.61 -1.40
C PRO A 211 -8.47 24.76 -0.19
N THR A 212 -9.59 24.03 -0.19
CA THR A 212 -10.62 24.15 0.86
C THR A 212 -10.88 22.87 1.64
N ARG A 213 -10.35 21.73 1.20
CA ARG A 213 -10.65 20.41 1.75
C ARG A 213 -9.38 19.59 1.93
N GLY A 214 -9.31 18.84 3.02
CA GLY A 214 -8.18 17.93 3.29
C GLY A 214 -8.60 16.70 4.09
N ALA A 215 -7.69 15.74 4.18
CA ALA A 215 -7.85 14.52 4.97
C ALA A 215 -6.84 14.51 6.13
N LEU A 216 -7.34 14.64 7.36
CA LEU A 216 -6.56 14.46 8.60
C LEU A 216 -6.66 13.00 9.04
N GLY A 217 -5.53 12.34 9.27
CA GLY A 217 -5.56 10.94 9.65
C GLY A 217 -4.46 10.52 10.61
N VAL A 218 -4.62 9.31 11.11
CA VAL A 218 -3.68 8.64 12.03
C VAL A 218 -3.71 7.13 11.83
N ILE A 219 -2.62 6.48 12.19
CA ILE A 219 -2.52 5.03 12.30
C ILE A 219 -2.26 4.71 13.76
N GLY A 220 -2.99 3.75 14.29
CA GLY A 220 -2.81 3.27 15.66
C GLY A 220 -2.75 1.76 15.75
N GLU A 221 -2.89 1.22 16.95
CA GLU A 221 -2.81 -0.22 17.21
C GLU A 221 -4.19 -0.87 17.35
N SER A 222 -5.17 -0.13 17.88
CA SER A 222 -6.55 -0.57 18.09
C SER A 222 -7.53 0.38 17.40
N GLY A 223 -8.51 -0.16 16.68
CA GLY A 223 -9.47 0.64 15.93
C GLY A 223 -10.25 1.67 16.78
N PRO A 224 -10.89 1.28 17.88
CA PRO A 224 -11.62 2.22 18.76
C PRO A 224 -10.71 3.29 19.35
N GLU A 225 -9.52 2.92 19.82
CA GLU A 225 -8.56 3.86 20.39
C GLU A 225 -8.02 4.82 19.33
N THR A 226 -7.68 4.33 18.15
CA THR A 226 -7.22 5.15 17.03
C THR A 226 -8.27 6.19 16.62
N ARG A 227 -9.56 5.81 16.64
CA ARG A 227 -10.66 6.73 16.36
C ARG A 227 -10.74 7.83 17.42
N LYS A 228 -10.68 7.47 18.69
CA LYS A 228 -10.69 8.43 19.81
C LYS A 228 -9.49 9.37 19.76
N GLN A 229 -8.29 8.87 19.49
CA GLN A 229 -7.08 9.68 19.30
C GLN A 229 -7.26 10.71 18.18
N LEU A 230 -7.85 10.31 17.04
CA LEU A 230 -8.14 11.23 15.94
C LEU A 230 -9.14 12.33 16.37
N GLU A 231 -10.21 11.97 17.07
CA GLU A 231 -11.21 12.92 17.54
C GLU A 231 -10.61 13.95 18.53
N GLN A 232 -9.79 13.51 19.47
CA GLN A 232 -9.05 14.40 20.39
C GLN A 232 -8.08 15.32 19.65
N PHE A 233 -7.41 14.80 18.61
CA PHE A 233 -6.49 15.59 17.81
C PHE A 233 -7.23 16.64 16.96
N LEU A 234 -8.40 16.30 16.40
CA LEU A 234 -9.29 17.21 15.69
C LEU A 234 -9.73 18.37 16.61
N GLU A 235 -10.21 18.06 17.82
CA GLU A 235 -10.61 19.04 18.81
C GLU A 235 -9.46 19.98 19.18
N LYS A 236 -8.29 19.43 19.50
CA LYS A 236 -7.07 20.21 19.81
C LYS A 236 -6.67 21.14 18.67
N ARG A 237 -6.93 20.75 17.41
CA ARG A 237 -6.63 21.55 16.21
C ARG A 237 -7.79 22.44 15.76
N LYS A 238 -8.94 22.36 16.42
CA LYS A 238 -10.17 23.10 16.07
C LYS A 238 -10.60 22.82 14.61
N LEU A 239 -10.58 21.52 14.24
CA LEU A 239 -10.96 21.05 12.92
C LEU A 239 -12.25 20.24 13.02
N ASP A 240 -13.25 20.58 12.22
CA ASP A 240 -14.53 19.89 12.18
C ASP A 240 -14.50 18.74 11.17
N ALA A 241 -14.74 17.52 11.63
CA ALA A 241 -14.85 16.37 10.78
C ALA A 241 -16.17 16.34 10.01
N GLN A 242 -16.11 16.29 8.69
CA GLN A 242 -17.28 16.16 7.80
C GLN A 242 -17.62 14.70 7.54
N GLU A 243 -16.61 13.84 7.39
CA GLU A 243 -16.72 12.43 7.05
C GLU A 243 -15.55 11.66 7.68
N PHE A 244 -15.78 10.40 8.04
CA PHE A 244 -14.71 9.51 8.50
C PHE A 244 -14.49 8.36 7.53
N GLN A 245 -13.22 8.07 7.28
CA GLN A 245 -12.77 7.00 6.41
C GLN A 245 -11.84 6.09 7.19
N GLY A 246 -11.91 4.78 6.93
CA GLY A 246 -11.11 3.80 7.64
C GLY A 246 -10.53 2.72 6.74
N ALA A 247 -9.44 2.12 7.20
CA ALA A 247 -8.86 0.95 6.58
C ALA A 247 -8.10 0.09 7.60
N ARG A 248 -7.92 -1.17 7.27
CA ARG A 248 -6.96 -2.05 7.92
C ARG A 248 -5.77 -2.26 6.99
N ILE A 249 -4.59 -1.92 7.45
CA ILE A 249 -3.36 -1.95 6.67
C ILE A 249 -2.50 -3.12 7.14
N PRO A 250 -2.03 -4.01 6.24
CA PRO A 250 -1.17 -5.10 6.64
C PRO A 250 0.20 -4.58 7.07
N VAL A 251 0.75 -5.20 8.11
CA VAL A 251 2.08 -4.85 8.63
C VAL A 251 3.12 -5.77 8.01
N TYR A 252 4.07 -5.22 7.28
CA TYR A 252 5.22 -5.96 6.80
C TYR A 252 6.16 -6.29 7.96
N ARG A 253 6.25 -7.57 8.33
CA ARG A 253 7.16 -8.07 9.37
C ARG A 253 8.38 -8.78 8.79
N ARG A 254 8.20 -9.37 7.62
CA ARG A 254 9.21 -10.08 6.84
C ARG A 254 8.69 -10.33 5.43
N TRP A 255 9.58 -10.58 4.51
CA TRP A 255 9.17 -11.05 3.20
C TRP A 255 8.46 -12.41 3.31
N ILE A 256 7.28 -12.51 2.76
CA ILE A 256 6.58 -13.78 2.54
C ILE A 256 6.80 -14.22 1.10
N PRO A 257 7.05 -15.51 0.83
CA PRO A 257 7.09 -15.99 -0.55
C PRO A 257 5.75 -15.68 -1.21
N VAL A 258 5.78 -14.88 -2.28
CA VAL A 258 4.55 -14.46 -2.98
C VAL A 258 4.01 -15.52 -3.92
N ARG A 259 4.69 -16.66 -4.08
CA ARG A 259 4.32 -17.80 -4.93
C ARG A 259 4.27 -19.07 -4.12
N ARG A 260 3.24 -19.88 -4.38
CA ARG A 260 3.16 -21.29 -3.99
C ARG A 260 2.82 -22.15 -5.19
N GLN A 261 3.43 -23.32 -5.28
CA GLN A 261 3.24 -24.29 -6.36
C GLN A 261 2.28 -25.40 -5.92
N PHE A 262 1.38 -25.79 -6.81
CA PHE A 262 0.42 -26.89 -6.65
C PHE A 262 0.40 -27.72 -7.93
N GLY A 263 1.14 -28.83 -7.95
CA GLY A 263 1.38 -29.55 -9.20
C GLY A 263 2.04 -28.64 -10.24
N ARG A 264 1.42 -28.48 -11.40
CA ARG A 264 1.82 -27.52 -12.43
C ARG A 264 1.21 -26.14 -12.22
N GLY A 265 0.16 -26.03 -11.41
CA GLY A 265 -0.50 -24.75 -11.10
C GLY A 265 0.29 -23.93 -10.09
N SER A 266 0.10 -22.60 -10.10
CA SER A 266 0.75 -21.67 -9.19
C SER A 266 -0.25 -20.69 -8.58
N VAL A 267 -0.07 -20.37 -7.31
CA VAL A 267 -0.81 -19.28 -6.64
C VAL A 267 0.16 -18.16 -6.31
N TYR A 268 -0.21 -16.93 -6.68
CA TYR A 268 0.54 -15.72 -6.38
C TYR A 268 -0.27 -14.78 -5.50
N LEU A 269 0.41 -13.91 -4.76
CA LEU A 269 -0.20 -12.82 -3.98
C LEU A 269 0.37 -11.47 -4.43
N VAL A 270 -0.49 -10.43 -4.46
CA VAL A 270 -0.11 -9.05 -4.81
C VAL A 270 -0.71 -8.03 -3.86
N GLY A 271 -0.06 -6.89 -3.72
CA GLY A 271 -0.55 -5.77 -2.91
C GLY A 271 -0.67 -6.12 -1.43
N ASP A 272 -1.77 -5.70 -0.81
CA ASP A 272 -2.02 -5.92 0.63
C ASP A 272 -2.10 -7.41 1.00
N ALA A 273 -2.55 -8.29 0.09
CA ALA A 273 -2.56 -9.73 0.31
C ALA A 273 -1.15 -10.33 0.48
N ALA A 274 -0.14 -9.66 -0.08
CA ALA A 274 1.28 -10.00 0.04
C ALA A 274 2.03 -9.14 1.07
N ALA A 275 1.34 -8.33 1.87
CA ALA A 275 1.94 -7.34 2.79
C ALA A 275 2.93 -6.39 2.10
N GLN A 276 2.69 -6.02 0.83
CA GLN A 276 3.59 -5.14 0.06
C GLN A 276 3.38 -3.67 0.45
N VAL A 277 3.64 -3.35 1.71
CA VAL A 277 3.43 -2.03 2.33
C VAL A 277 4.73 -1.54 2.99
N LYS A 278 5.10 -0.29 2.74
CA LYS A 278 6.22 0.38 3.42
C LYS A 278 5.83 0.73 4.85
N VAL A 279 6.27 -0.05 5.83
CA VAL A 279 5.87 0.14 7.24
C VAL A 279 6.41 1.41 7.90
N SER A 280 7.37 2.09 7.31
CA SER A 280 7.85 3.39 7.83
C SER A 280 6.89 4.55 7.53
N THR A 281 6.17 4.48 6.39
CA THR A 281 5.24 5.52 5.93
C THR A 281 3.81 5.01 5.69
N ILE A 282 3.59 3.72 5.89
CA ILE A 282 2.32 3.01 5.66
C ILE A 282 1.77 3.20 4.23
N GLY A 283 2.68 3.34 3.26
CA GLY A 283 2.33 3.48 1.84
C GLY A 283 2.32 2.13 1.11
N GLY A 284 1.15 1.69 0.61
CA GLY A 284 0.97 0.40 -0.06
C GLY A 284 0.73 0.47 -1.57
N ILE A 285 0.31 1.62 -2.12
CA ILE A 285 -0.12 1.71 -3.54
C ILE A 285 1.05 1.47 -4.50
N VAL A 286 2.11 2.27 -4.40
CA VAL A 286 3.28 2.15 -5.30
C VAL A 286 3.99 0.79 -5.13
N THR A 287 4.13 0.32 -3.89
CA THR A 287 4.72 -1.00 -3.62
C THR A 287 3.83 -2.14 -4.07
N GLY A 288 2.51 -1.99 -4.00
CA GLY A 288 1.54 -2.93 -4.58
C GLY A 288 1.67 -3.02 -6.11
N PHE A 289 1.82 -1.88 -6.80
CA PHE A 289 2.08 -1.86 -8.25
C PHE A 289 3.42 -2.49 -8.62
N ARG A 290 4.47 -2.25 -7.83
CA ARG A 290 5.76 -2.92 -8.00
C ARG A 290 5.64 -4.43 -7.78
N GLY A 291 4.85 -4.85 -6.78
CA GLY A 291 4.50 -6.25 -6.58
C GLY A 291 3.78 -6.86 -7.77
N ALA A 292 2.81 -6.14 -8.34
CA ALA A 292 2.08 -6.53 -9.54
C ALA A 292 2.99 -6.68 -10.76
N LEU A 293 3.87 -5.70 -11.01
CA LEU A 293 4.92 -5.79 -12.06
C LEU A 293 5.78 -7.03 -11.87
N GLY A 294 6.23 -7.26 -10.64
CA GLY A 294 7.10 -8.39 -10.33
C GLY A 294 6.40 -9.75 -10.41
N VAL A 295 5.12 -9.84 -10.07
CA VAL A 295 4.33 -11.08 -10.25
C VAL A 295 4.06 -11.34 -11.73
N ALA A 296 3.69 -10.30 -12.50
CA ALA A 296 3.52 -10.43 -13.95
C ALA A 296 4.84 -10.88 -14.61
N GLU A 297 5.98 -10.28 -14.25
CA GLU A 297 7.30 -10.70 -14.70
C GLU A 297 7.58 -12.18 -14.36
N ALA A 298 7.27 -12.61 -13.13
CA ALA A 298 7.49 -13.97 -12.69
C ALA A 298 6.63 -14.99 -13.47
N ILE A 299 5.36 -14.67 -13.72
CA ILE A 299 4.46 -15.54 -14.51
C ILE A 299 4.99 -15.68 -15.94
N LEU A 300 5.36 -14.58 -16.59
CA LEU A 300 5.84 -14.57 -17.97
C LEU A 300 7.24 -15.17 -18.15
N ASN A 301 8.06 -15.20 -17.10
CA ASN A 301 9.47 -15.64 -17.16
C ASN A 301 9.73 -16.90 -16.30
N GLY A 302 8.76 -17.82 -16.18
CA GLY A 302 8.96 -19.11 -15.50
C GLY A 302 9.27 -19.02 -14.00
N GLY A 303 8.77 -18.00 -13.32
CA GLY A 303 8.87 -17.84 -11.86
C GLY A 303 9.99 -16.90 -11.39
N VAL A 304 10.76 -16.31 -12.29
CA VAL A 304 11.87 -15.39 -11.94
C VAL A 304 11.44 -13.93 -12.10
N SER A 305 11.70 -13.11 -11.08
CA SER A 305 11.46 -11.66 -11.13
C SER A 305 12.60 -10.88 -10.45
N ARG A 306 13.13 -9.90 -11.18
CA ARG A 306 14.09 -8.94 -10.66
C ARG A 306 13.39 -7.89 -9.80
N GLU A 307 12.19 -7.48 -10.21
CA GLU A 307 11.39 -6.48 -9.49
C GLU A 307 10.98 -6.99 -8.09
N LEU A 308 10.56 -8.26 -7.93
CA LEU A 308 10.26 -8.82 -6.62
C LEU A 308 11.50 -8.83 -5.69
N LYS A 309 12.68 -9.10 -6.22
CA LYS A 309 13.92 -9.04 -5.44
C LYS A 309 14.25 -7.61 -5.01
N ALA A 310 14.06 -6.63 -5.89
CA ALA A 310 14.26 -5.21 -5.59
C ALA A 310 13.25 -4.71 -4.55
N LEU A 311 11.97 -5.04 -4.73
CA LEU A 311 10.89 -4.70 -3.80
C LEU A 311 11.14 -5.29 -2.40
N ARG A 312 11.56 -6.55 -2.31
CA ARG A 312 11.91 -7.16 -1.03
C ARG A 312 12.98 -6.37 -0.29
N ARG A 313 14.08 -5.99 -0.95
CA ARG A 313 15.16 -5.21 -0.32
C ARG A 313 14.65 -3.86 0.20
N GLU A 314 13.77 -3.22 -0.57
CA GLU A 314 13.17 -1.95 -0.20
C GLU A 314 12.27 -2.11 1.04
N LEU A 315 11.39 -3.11 1.07
CA LEU A 315 10.52 -3.38 2.21
C LEU A 315 11.29 -3.81 3.46
N ASP A 316 12.33 -4.64 3.32
CA ASP A 316 13.21 -5.03 4.42
C ASP A 316 13.93 -3.79 5.02
N PHE A 317 14.32 -2.82 4.17
CA PHE A 317 14.92 -1.57 4.63
C PHE A 317 13.90 -0.66 5.33
N HIS A 318 12.67 -0.55 4.81
CA HIS A 318 11.59 0.15 5.51
C HIS A 318 11.26 -0.49 6.88
N LEU A 319 11.36 -1.80 6.99
CA LEU A 319 11.21 -2.50 8.27
C LEU A 319 12.31 -2.11 9.25
N LEU A 320 13.55 -2.02 8.80
CA LEU A 320 14.69 -1.56 9.62
C LEU A 320 14.44 -0.14 10.15
N LEU A 321 14.04 0.79 9.25
CA LEU A 321 13.67 2.16 9.64
C LEU A 321 12.52 2.18 10.64
N ARG A 322 11.48 1.36 10.40
CA ARG A 322 10.34 1.29 11.33
C ARG A 322 10.75 0.80 12.72
N ARG A 323 11.62 -0.22 12.80
CA ARG A 323 12.15 -0.72 14.09
C ARG A 323 12.90 0.37 14.86
N SER A 324 13.69 1.21 14.18
CA SER A 324 14.33 2.36 14.79
C SER A 324 13.31 3.38 15.32
N LEU A 325 12.37 3.81 14.46
CA LEU A 325 11.38 4.83 14.80
C LEU A 325 10.34 4.37 15.84
N HIS A 326 10.12 3.06 15.97
CA HIS A 326 9.12 2.51 16.90
C HIS A 326 9.47 2.78 18.37
N HIS A 327 10.72 2.98 18.67
CA HIS A 327 11.23 3.25 20.01
C HIS A 327 11.55 4.73 20.24
N PHE A 328 11.22 5.60 19.27
CA PHE A 328 11.45 7.02 19.44
C PHE A 328 10.44 7.61 20.41
N GLU A 329 10.98 8.33 21.39
CA GLU A 329 10.24 9.18 22.31
C GLU A 329 10.14 10.60 21.74
N GLN A 330 9.41 11.48 22.45
CA GLN A 330 9.23 12.87 22.04
C GLN A 330 10.56 13.61 21.85
N ALA A 331 11.53 13.37 22.74
CA ALA A 331 12.87 13.97 22.66
C ALA A 331 13.66 13.52 21.41
N ASP A 332 13.47 12.26 20.99
CA ASP A 332 14.13 11.72 19.79
C ASP A 332 13.57 12.35 18.51
N TYR A 333 12.23 12.53 18.42
CA TYR A 333 11.62 13.26 17.31
C TYR A 333 12.01 14.73 17.29
N SER A 334 12.10 15.39 18.47
CA SER A 334 12.59 16.76 18.58
C SER A 334 14.03 16.86 18.07
N HIS A 335 14.88 15.93 18.49
CA HIS A 335 16.28 15.88 18.02
C HIS A 335 16.38 15.55 16.52
N LEU A 336 15.51 14.66 16.00
CA LEU A 336 15.42 14.37 14.56
C LEU A 336 15.14 15.65 13.77
N VAL A 337 14.15 16.44 14.18
CA VAL A 337 13.75 17.70 13.50
C VAL A 337 14.89 18.72 13.58
N ASP A 338 15.55 18.87 14.73
CA ASP A 338 16.69 19.80 14.92
C ASP A 338 17.90 19.42 14.06
N LEU A 339 18.11 18.12 13.80
CA LEU A 339 19.21 17.63 12.96
C LEU A 339 18.95 17.83 11.45
N LEU A 340 17.74 18.16 11.02
CA LEU A 340 17.42 18.40 9.61
C LEU A 340 17.97 19.75 9.13
N ASN A 341 19.27 19.81 8.88
CA ASN A 341 19.91 20.97 8.26
C ASN A 341 19.53 21.10 6.78
N ASP A 342 19.81 22.23 6.14
CA ASP A 342 19.42 22.49 4.74
C ASP A 342 19.96 21.46 3.73
N PRO A 343 21.22 20.98 3.82
CA PRO A 343 21.69 19.88 2.96
C PRO A 343 20.91 18.57 3.14
N ALA A 344 20.50 18.23 4.37
CA ALA A 344 19.68 17.05 4.63
C ALA A 344 18.26 17.23 4.09
N LYS A 345 17.62 18.38 4.31
CA LYS A 345 16.30 18.74 3.76
C LYS A 345 16.31 18.68 2.23
N LYS A 346 17.35 19.23 1.60
CA LYS A 346 17.53 19.16 0.14
C LYS A 346 17.58 17.70 -0.34
N SER A 347 18.38 16.85 0.32
CA SER A 347 18.45 15.42 -0.02
C SER A 347 17.11 14.70 0.16
N LEU A 348 16.32 15.05 1.19
CA LEU A 348 14.98 14.53 1.41
C LEU A 348 14.02 14.94 0.27
N GLY A 349 14.15 16.15 -0.26
CA GLY A 349 13.33 16.66 -1.36
C GLY A 349 13.70 16.11 -2.73
N GLU A 350 14.99 15.77 -2.96
CA GLU A 350 15.50 15.27 -4.24
C GLU A 350 15.32 13.74 -4.41
N CYS A 351 15.05 13.01 -3.34
CA CYS A 351 14.94 11.55 -3.37
C CYS A 351 13.51 11.09 -3.11
N SER A 352 13.06 10.15 -3.94
CA SER A 352 11.78 9.49 -3.69
C SER A 352 11.81 8.66 -2.42
N ARG A 353 10.73 8.70 -1.65
CA ARG A 353 10.52 7.82 -0.48
C ARG A 353 10.36 6.34 -0.85
N ASP A 354 10.28 6.03 -2.15
CA ASP A 354 10.30 4.66 -2.67
C ASP A 354 11.71 4.12 -2.91
N ASP A 355 12.73 4.97 -2.77
CA ASP A 355 14.15 4.59 -2.78
C ASP A 355 14.76 4.88 -1.40
N ALA A 356 14.16 4.32 -0.35
CA ALA A 356 14.50 4.64 1.03
C ALA A 356 15.99 4.43 1.36
N TRP A 357 16.62 3.40 0.80
CA TRP A 357 18.07 3.18 0.96
C TRP A 357 18.88 4.37 0.42
N LYS A 358 18.61 4.79 -0.81
CA LYS A 358 19.30 5.93 -1.44
C LYS A 358 19.06 7.23 -0.68
N LEU A 359 17.79 7.43 -0.26
CA LEU A 359 17.37 8.58 0.54
C LEU A 359 18.15 8.65 1.84
N VAL A 360 18.11 7.59 2.66
CA VAL A 360 18.77 7.55 3.96
C VAL A 360 20.28 7.71 3.82
N TRP A 361 20.89 7.01 2.87
CA TRP A 361 22.33 7.14 2.61
C TRP A 361 22.72 8.59 2.32
N ARG A 362 22.03 9.27 1.41
CA ARG A 362 22.32 10.68 1.08
C ARG A 362 22.12 11.62 2.27
N VAL A 363 21.05 11.43 3.03
CA VAL A 363 20.75 12.24 4.22
C VAL A 363 21.81 12.02 5.30
N CYS A 364 22.20 10.78 5.55
CA CYS A 364 23.24 10.44 6.53
C CYS A 364 24.62 10.97 6.15
N LEU A 365 24.98 11.02 4.86
CA LEU A 365 26.20 11.67 4.39
C LEU A 365 26.22 13.19 4.67
N LYS A 366 25.06 13.84 4.63
CA LYS A 366 24.93 15.28 4.89
C LYS A 366 24.75 15.60 6.38
N GLN A 367 24.24 14.65 7.15
CA GLN A 367 24.02 14.76 8.59
C GLN A 367 24.33 13.43 9.31
N PRO A 368 25.62 13.12 9.59
CA PRO A 368 26.01 11.83 10.18
C PRO A 368 25.39 11.54 11.56
N ARG A 369 25.02 12.58 12.32
CA ARG A 369 24.39 12.42 13.63
C ARG A 369 23.03 11.69 13.55
N LEU A 370 22.36 11.72 12.39
CA LEU A 370 21.12 10.95 12.16
C LEU A 370 21.38 9.44 12.19
N VAL A 371 22.60 8.99 11.83
CA VAL A 371 22.98 7.57 11.96
C VAL A 371 23.00 7.15 13.43
N LEU A 372 23.59 7.99 14.29
CA LEU A 372 23.67 7.72 15.73
C LEU A 372 22.27 7.69 16.36
N LEU A 373 21.40 8.61 15.97
CA LEU A 373 20.01 8.63 16.42
C LEU A 373 19.26 7.35 15.98
N GLY A 374 19.42 6.96 14.72
CA GLY A 374 18.81 5.72 14.19
C GLY A 374 19.33 4.45 14.91
N LEU A 375 20.64 4.36 15.15
CA LEU A 375 21.27 3.24 15.89
C LEU A 375 20.78 3.19 17.33
N ARG A 376 20.64 4.35 18.01
CA ARG A 376 20.06 4.40 19.36
C ARG A 376 18.67 3.76 19.39
N GLY A 377 17.79 4.13 18.44
CA GLY A 377 16.46 3.53 18.35
C GLY A 377 16.47 2.02 18.13
N LEU A 378 17.45 1.50 17.39
CA LEU A 378 17.61 0.05 17.18
C LEU A 378 18.16 -0.68 18.41
N LEU A 379 19.00 -0.02 19.22
CA LEU A 379 19.63 -0.59 20.42
C LEU A 379 18.72 -0.53 21.66
N MET A 380 17.71 0.33 21.67
CA MET A 380 16.69 0.37 22.71
C MET A 380 15.86 -0.92 22.64
N ARG A 381 16.22 -1.91 23.48
CA ARG A 381 15.43 -3.14 23.63
C ARG A 381 14.03 -2.79 24.11
N SER A 382 13.03 -3.24 23.39
CA SER A 382 11.64 -3.20 23.83
C SER A 382 11.48 -3.84 25.20
N LYS A 383 11.04 -3.07 26.19
CA LYS A 383 10.58 -3.59 27.48
C LYS A 383 9.23 -4.32 27.41
N SER A 384 8.62 -4.50 26.22
CA SER A 384 7.23 -4.94 26.10
C SER A 384 6.84 -5.79 24.88
N ILE A 385 7.75 -6.52 24.22
CA ILE A 385 7.38 -7.43 23.11
C ILE A 385 7.53 -8.92 23.47
N ASP A 386 7.90 -9.26 24.68
CA ASP A 386 7.87 -10.63 25.18
C ASP A 386 6.68 -10.84 26.16
N LYS A 387 5.45 -10.76 25.64
CA LYS A 387 4.34 -11.54 26.20
C LYS A 387 3.96 -12.57 25.14
N PRO A 388 4.35 -13.85 25.32
CA PRO A 388 3.74 -14.94 24.57
C PRO A 388 2.24 -14.93 24.94
N GLY A 389 1.40 -14.90 23.89
CA GLY A 389 -0.05 -14.96 24.06
C GLY A 389 -0.45 -16.18 24.87
N ALA A 390 -1.29 -15.94 25.88
CA ALA A 390 -2.16 -16.94 26.47
C ALA A 390 -3.39 -17.09 25.58
#